data_aeef0e9fda3f0f77eef3b7460b5ad420
#
_entry.id   aeef0e9fda3f0f77eef3b7460b5ad420
#
_cell.length_a   1.000
_cell.length_b   1.000
_cell.length_c   1.000
_cell.angle_alpha   90.00
_cell.angle_beta   90.00
_cell.angle_gamma   90.00
#
_symmetry.space_group_name_H-M   'P 1'
#
loop_
_entity.id
_entity.type
_entity.pdbx_description
1 polymer ?
#
loop_
_entity_poly.entity_id
_entity_poly.type
_entity_poly.pdbx_seq_one_letter_code
_entity_poly.pdbx_strand_id
1 'polypeptide(L)'
;MLSVSRLVRMLPVLGLLLAAFGAQAQSFRVQCPTSTRSHPTGDGIKCQQVGGGDGYVTMGDGQQLYLFGFGPLSGLSDIYQGKPGTQPQTAFNTAFGPVTGTPSALVGQPQQGFTFNGAIGLTQDYNVDPWSAGTEFLPGAYTRNGNNIYRSTTGGFTAAGTLTVPATGPTGTGASIIDGSVIWAWDSTLLDGHVEARPIMDVGVMNASAPAPLMAIDEDDELFITLTNVGMIMRPDLFEQHTVHFHGYANASSIYDGVPDASVAINIGGSFSYYYLAPDAGTYFWHCHIAPAEHLQMGMVGQLYVRPRQNKVTPGQSLRAALIQWEDVGSGGLTTALPQHTATAADWASYEPFRKRCDHDILCSAPIPPANTAVRAPTGGYAYNDGDGSTYYDVEYPIQMMGFDPNFHFVGMTFNPEDFIGMKDKYLTLNGRSYPDTVGGYTCTGNEPVGTREAAQCATPGTSKNTVAGAKVVPGPMQTQAADGTMHTSQVLPSVINIPLNGKALLRLSNLSTTEMHTLASLGVPMNVVGWHARLLRDLAGNNMMYRTNSITIGGGESADVILDATGLPVGSKFYLYTPNLDELSNDAENFGGMMTEVNICTSVDPTTKVCS
;
A
#
# COMPACT_ATOMS: atom_id res chain seq x y z
N MET A 1 37.65 7.38 -53.15
CA MET A 1 36.28 7.07 -53.59
C MET A 1 35.82 5.83 -52.87
N LEU A 2 34.97 5.95 -51.91
CA LEU A 2 34.34 4.78 -51.24
C LEU A 2 33.32 4.20 -52.21
N SER A 3 33.38 2.89 -52.44
CA SER A 3 32.48 2.23 -53.40
C SER A 3 31.02 2.30 -52.88
N VAL A 4 30.08 2.46 -53.82
CA VAL A 4 28.64 2.55 -53.54
C VAL A 4 28.15 1.38 -52.67
N SER A 5 28.78 0.20 -52.79
CA SER A 5 28.46 -0.98 -51.98
C SER A 5 28.81 -0.83 -50.50
N ARG A 6 29.77 0.02 -50.14
CA ARG A 6 30.07 0.33 -48.72
C ARG A 6 29.11 1.36 -48.14
N LEU A 7 28.64 2.30 -48.98
CA LEU A 7 27.64 3.27 -48.57
C LEU A 7 26.29 2.61 -48.27
N VAL A 8 25.85 1.65 -49.11
CA VAL A 8 24.60 0.91 -48.91
C VAL A 8 24.64 -0.01 -47.70
N ARG A 9 25.82 -0.49 -47.29
CA ARG A 9 25.97 -1.28 -46.04
C ARG A 9 26.05 -0.42 -44.77
N MET A 10 26.38 0.86 -44.89
CA MET A 10 26.39 1.77 -43.75
C MET A 10 25.02 2.37 -43.45
N LEU A 11 24.12 2.44 -44.43
CA LEU A 11 22.75 2.96 -44.24
C LEU A 11 21.93 2.22 -43.17
N PRO A 12 21.90 0.86 -43.12
CA PRO A 12 21.16 0.18 -42.04
C PRO A 12 21.84 0.31 -40.69
N VAL A 13 23.17 0.41 -40.63
CA VAL A 13 23.89 0.63 -39.36
C VAL A 13 23.66 2.06 -38.86
N LEU A 14 23.62 3.05 -39.73
CA LEU A 14 23.27 4.43 -39.37
C LEU A 14 21.80 4.56 -38.97
N GLY A 15 20.89 3.82 -39.62
CA GLY A 15 19.49 3.71 -39.26
C GLY A 15 19.27 3.05 -37.88
N LEU A 16 20.05 2.01 -37.57
CA LEU A 16 20.05 1.34 -36.27
C LEU A 16 20.65 2.25 -35.17
N LEU A 17 21.70 3.02 -35.48
CA LEU A 17 22.26 4.00 -34.56
C LEU A 17 21.31 5.17 -34.34
N LEU A 18 20.59 5.66 -35.34
CA LEU A 18 19.58 6.69 -35.21
C LEU A 18 18.31 6.19 -34.48
N ALA A 19 17.96 4.90 -34.66
CA ALA A 19 16.90 4.28 -33.90
C ALA A 19 17.28 4.07 -32.41
N ALA A 20 18.58 3.86 -32.12
CA ALA A 20 19.07 3.78 -30.74
C ALA A 20 19.05 5.13 -30.00
N PHE A 21 19.12 6.27 -30.71
CA PHE A 21 18.95 7.58 -30.12
C PHE A 21 17.48 7.93 -29.77
N GLY A 22 16.52 7.10 -30.22
CA GLY A 22 15.11 7.19 -29.82
C GLY A 22 14.74 6.30 -28.64
N ALA A 23 15.67 5.49 -28.12
CA ALA A 23 15.51 4.85 -26.82
C ALA A 23 15.63 5.96 -25.75
N GLN A 24 14.51 6.64 -25.48
CA GLN A 24 14.43 7.53 -24.34
C GLN A 24 14.81 6.71 -23.11
N ALA A 25 15.71 7.26 -22.30
CA ALA A 25 15.98 6.72 -20.98
C ALA A 25 14.63 6.43 -20.32
N GLN A 26 14.51 5.27 -19.72
CA GLN A 26 13.31 4.84 -19.02
C GLN A 26 12.91 5.98 -18.06
N SER A 27 11.89 6.75 -18.41
CA SER A 27 11.42 7.82 -17.56
C SER A 27 10.63 7.21 -16.43
N PHE A 28 10.77 7.73 -15.21
CA PHE A 28 9.90 7.36 -14.12
C PHE A 28 8.46 7.68 -14.49
N ARG A 29 7.61 6.66 -14.46
CA ARG A 29 6.18 6.81 -14.71
C ARG A 29 5.40 6.10 -13.64
N VAL A 30 4.37 6.76 -13.15
CA VAL A 30 3.35 6.17 -12.30
C VAL A 30 2.06 6.01 -13.09
N GLN A 31 1.27 4.99 -12.79
CA GLN A 31 -0.02 4.78 -13.44
C GLN A 31 -1.10 4.70 -12.39
N CYS A 32 -2.04 5.64 -12.47
CA CYS A 32 -3.24 5.65 -11.66
C CYS A 32 -4.38 6.18 -12.53
N PRO A 33 -5.10 5.30 -13.26
CA PRO A 33 -6.18 5.73 -14.14
C PRO A 33 -7.27 6.46 -13.38
N THR A 34 -7.83 7.50 -13.99
CA THR A 34 -8.98 8.22 -13.43
C THR A 34 -10.30 7.48 -13.63
N SER A 35 -10.30 6.52 -14.54
CA SER A 35 -11.42 5.62 -14.80
C SER A 35 -10.93 4.33 -15.45
N THR A 36 -11.67 3.26 -15.25
CA THR A 36 -11.47 1.97 -15.91
C THR A 36 -12.80 1.47 -16.44
N ARG A 37 -12.79 0.32 -17.11
CA ARG A 37 -14.04 -0.32 -17.53
C ARG A 37 -14.88 -0.74 -16.33
N SER A 38 -14.26 -1.24 -15.28
CA SER A 38 -14.92 -1.69 -14.04
C SER A 38 -15.35 -0.50 -13.18
N HIS A 39 -14.61 0.59 -13.22
CA HIS A 39 -14.83 1.80 -12.41
C HIS A 39 -14.85 3.06 -13.29
N PRO A 40 -15.92 3.25 -14.10
CA PRO A 40 -16.01 4.35 -15.06
C PRO A 40 -16.07 5.74 -14.40
N THR A 41 -16.45 5.83 -13.13
CA THR A 41 -16.44 7.06 -12.33
C THR A 41 -15.13 7.28 -11.56
N GLY A 42 -14.23 6.29 -11.57
CA GLY A 42 -12.99 6.31 -10.81
C GLY A 42 -13.12 5.92 -9.33
N ASP A 43 -14.36 5.73 -8.83
CA ASP A 43 -14.58 5.20 -7.49
C ASP A 43 -14.14 3.74 -7.45
N GLY A 44 -13.38 3.33 -6.41
CA GLY A 44 -12.82 1.98 -6.33
C GLY A 44 -11.46 1.84 -7.01
N ILE A 45 -10.91 2.89 -7.65
CA ILE A 45 -9.52 2.87 -8.12
C ILE A 45 -8.61 3.35 -6.99
N LYS A 46 -7.68 2.49 -6.60
CA LYS A 46 -6.68 2.74 -5.54
C LYS A 46 -5.29 2.64 -6.12
N CYS A 47 -4.41 3.53 -5.69
CA CYS A 47 -3.05 3.60 -6.19
C CYS A 47 -2.06 3.77 -5.06
N GLN A 48 -0.85 3.26 -5.26
CA GLN A 48 0.29 3.51 -4.38
C GLN A 48 1.57 3.50 -5.20
N GLN A 49 2.51 4.38 -4.86
CA GLN A 49 3.87 4.33 -5.38
C GLN A 49 4.83 4.00 -4.24
N VAL A 50 5.74 3.06 -4.50
CA VAL A 50 6.81 2.67 -3.58
C VAL A 50 8.16 2.77 -4.27
N GLY A 51 9.18 3.17 -3.52
CA GLY A 51 10.57 3.13 -3.95
C GLY A 51 11.24 1.84 -3.48
N GLY A 52 12.01 1.18 -4.34
CA GLY A 52 12.96 0.15 -3.93
C GLY A 52 14.32 0.79 -3.71
N GLY A 53 14.87 0.71 -2.50
CA GLY A 53 16.13 1.34 -2.15
C GLY A 53 16.61 0.94 -0.76
N ASP A 54 17.60 1.64 -0.26
CA ASP A 54 18.19 1.36 1.05
C ASP A 54 17.68 2.28 2.17
N GLY A 55 18.07 1.95 3.40
CA GLY A 55 17.70 2.69 4.59
C GLY A 55 18.25 2.06 5.87
N TYR A 56 17.74 2.49 7.00
CA TYR A 56 18.09 1.99 8.31
C TYR A 56 16.86 1.81 9.20
N VAL A 57 16.92 0.82 10.08
CA VAL A 57 15.97 0.62 11.18
C VAL A 57 16.72 0.60 12.51
N THR A 58 16.01 0.99 13.58
CA THR A 58 16.54 0.94 14.93
C THR A 58 15.90 -0.22 15.69
N MET A 59 16.73 -1.11 16.23
CA MET A 59 16.29 -2.24 17.04
C MET A 59 16.09 -1.83 18.50
N GLY A 60 15.45 -2.70 19.29
CA GLY A 60 15.08 -2.40 20.67
C GLY A 60 16.25 -2.13 21.63
N ASP A 61 17.45 -2.61 21.30
CA ASP A 61 18.71 -2.32 22.01
C ASP A 61 19.39 -1.02 21.54
N GLY A 62 18.77 -0.32 20.58
CA GLY A 62 19.30 0.91 20.00
C GLY A 62 20.27 0.72 18.83
N GLN A 63 20.59 -0.51 18.44
CA GLN A 63 21.40 -0.74 17.25
C GLN A 63 20.65 -0.36 15.98
N GLN A 64 21.40 0.20 15.03
CA GLN A 64 20.90 0.51 13.71
C GLN A 64 21.31 -0.59 12.73
N LEU A 65 20.33 -1.20 12.08
CA LEU A 65 20.56 -2.17 11.02
C LEU A 65 20.37 -1.49 9.66
N TYR A 66 21.32 -1.73 8.76
CA TYR A 66 21.16 -1.39 7.35
C TYR A 66 20.12 -2.32 6.73
N LEU A 67 19.31 -1.79 5.86
CA LEU A 67 18.36 -2.55 5.07
C LEU A 67 18.29 -2.03 3.64
N PHE A 68 17.85 -2.85 2.74
CA PHE A 68 17.22 -2.40 1.52
C PHE A 68 15.80 -2.94 1.47
N GLY A 69 14.86 -2.05 1.13
CA GLY A 69 13.45 -2.33 1.32
C GLY A 69 12.58 -1.45 0.44
N PHE A 70 11.30 -1.48 0.71
CA PHE A 70 10.36 -0.59 0.06
C PHE A 70 10.09 0.63 0.94
N GLY A 71 10.25 1.81 0.36
CA GLY A 71 9.90 3.09 0.99
C GLY A 71 8.72 3.77 0.31
N PRO A 72 8.02 4.71 0.98
CA PRO A 72 6.89 5.40 0.40
C PRO A 72 7.31 6.47 -0.61
N LEU A 73 6.64 6.49 -1.77
CA LEU A 73 6.69 7.58 -2.77
C LEU A 73 5.30 8.19 -3.04
N SER A 74 4.28 7.72 -2.32
CA SER A 74 2.95 8.34 -2.26
C SER A 74 2.29 8.01 -0.94
N GLY A 75 1.19 8.67 -0.59
CA GLY A 75 0.48 8.42 0.66
C GLY A 75 1.27 8.74 1.93
N LEU A 76 2.30 9.60 1.83
CA LEU A 76 3.27 9.81 2.90
C LEU A 76 2.63 10.35 4.17
N SER A 77 1.68 11.27 4.06
CA SER A 77 0.98 11.82 5.23
C SER A 77 0.20 10.75 6.00
N ASP A 78 -0.47 9.84 5.29
CA ASP A 78 -1.21 8.75 5.92
C ASP A 78 -0.26 7.69 6.50
N ILE A 79 0.78 7.31 5.76
CA ILE A 79 1.81 6.37 6.22
C ILE A 79 2.47 6.89 7.48
N TYR A 80 2.86 8.16 7.53
CA TYR A 80 3.45 8.78 8.71
C TYR A 80 2.53 8.75 9.94
N GLN A 81 1.22 8.65 9.72
CA GLN A 81 0.22 8.49 10.79
C GLN A 81 -0.07 7.02 11.12
N GLY A 82 0.68 6.07 10.56
CA GLY A 82 0.46 4.64 10.76
C GLY A 82 -0.76 4.09 10.02
N LYS A 83 -1.23 4.81 8.99
CA LYS A 83 -2.34 4.40 8.13
C LYS A 83 -1.82 3.71 6.86
N PRO A 84 -2.67 2.97 6.13
CA PRO A 84 -2.33 2.46 4.80
C PRO A 84 -1.94 3.58 3.83
N GLY A 85 -0.96 3.29 2.97
CA GLY A 85 -0.46 4.23 1.97
C GLY A 85 -1.23 4.21 0.65
N THR A 86 -2.21 3.33 0.50
CA THR A 86 -3.08 3.27 -0.67
C THR A 86 -4.02 4.47 -0.74
N GLN A 87 -4.01 5.16 -1.86
CA GLN A 87 -4.78 6.39 -2.06
C GLN A 87 -5.86 6.21 -3.13
N PRO A 88 -7.04 6.85 -2.99
CA PRO A 88 -7.96 6.97 -4.11
C PRO A 88 -7.28 7.74 -5.25
N GLN A 89 -7.66 7.43 -6.49
CA GLN A 89 -7.05 8.02 -7.69
C GLN A 89 -7.04 9.55 -7.67
N THR A 90 -8.05 10.19 -7.07
CA THR A 90 -8.15 11.65 -6.97
C THR A 90 -7.06 12.25 -6.08
N ALA A 91 -6.69 11.59 -4.98
CA ALA A 91 -5.61 12.03 -4.12
C ALA A 91 -4.24 11.72 -4.75
N PHE A 92 -4.06 10.50 -5.28
CA PHE A 92 -2.82 10.06 -5.90
C PHE A 92 -2.41 10.96 -7.09
N ASN A 93 -3.36 11.31 -7.96
CA ASN A 93 -3.13 12.13 -9.14
C ASN A 93 -3.04 13.65 -8.86
N THR A 94 -2.93 14.05 -7.60
CA THR A 94 -2.66 15.46 -7.28
C THR A 94 -1.21 15.76 -7.62
N ALA A 95 -0.98 16.74 -8.51
CA ALA A 95 0.37 17.13 -8.87
C ALA A 95 1.15 17.60 -7.63
N PHE A 96 2.37 17.12 -7.50
CA PHE A 96 3.32 17.60 -6.49
C PHE A 96 3.61 19.07 -6.78
N GLY A 97 3.09 19.96 -5.95
CA GLY A 97 3.12 21.41 -6.22
C GLY A 97 4.53 21.91 -6.47
N PRO A 98 4.71 22.97 -7.30
CA PRO A 98 5.99 23.58 -7.47
C PRO A 98 6.47 24.04 -6.10
N VAL A 99 7.66 23.60 -5.71
CA VAL A 99 8.30 24.12 -4.51
C VAL A 99 8.62 25.57 -4.78
N THR A 100 7.82 26.46 -4.22
CA THR A 100 8.07 27.89 -4.25
C THR A 100 9.24 28.17 -3.30
N GLY A 101 10.45 28.11 -3.84
CA GLY A 101 11.68 28.31 -3.09
C GLY A 101 12.89 27.89 -3.92
N THR A 102 14.07 28.27 -3.47
CA THR A 102 15.31 27.83 -4.11
C THR A 102 15.41 26.29 -4.03
N PRO A 103 16.07 25.61 -4.99
CA PRO A 103 16.28 24.16 -4.98
C PRO A 103 16.83 23.60 -3.65
N SER A 104 17.49 24.43 -2.85
CA SER A 104 17.95 24.10 -1.51
C SER A 104 16.84 23.95 -0.47
N ALA A 105 15.60 24.37 -0.76
CA ALA A 105 14.48 24.24 0.16
C ALA A 105 13.88 22.81 0.18
N LEU A 106 14.20 21.96 -0.81
CA LEU A 106 13.80 20.55 -0.84
C LEU A 106 14.84 19.64 -0.19
N VAL A 107 16.11 19.97 -0.32
CA VAL A 107 17.21 19.21 0.26
C VAL A 107 17.18 19.39 1.78
N GLY A 108 16.89 18.32 2.50
CA GLY A 108 16.86 18.33 3.97
C GLY A 108 15.53 18.81 4.59
N GLN A 109 14.44 18.85 3.82
CA GLN A 109 13.08 19.08 4.35
C GLN A 109 12.22 17.80 4.25
N PRO A 110 12.47 16.77 5.08
CA PRO A 110 11.64 15.54 5.09
C PRO A 110 10.17 15.84 5.35
N GLN A 111 9.88 16.96 5.98
CA GLN A 111 8.56 17.37 6.43
C GLN A 111 7.58 17.68 5.29
N GLN A 112 8.04 18.20 4.17
CA GLN A 112 7.14 18.48 3.04
C GLN A 112 6.73 17.22 2.30
N GLY A 113 7.60 16.22 2.20
CA GLY A 113 7.26 14.91 1.68
C GLY A 113 6.16 14.24 2.51
N PHE A 114 6.29 14.23 3.83
CA PHE A 114 5.36 13.56 4.75
C PHE A 114 4.00 14.25 4.95
N THR A 115 3.79 15.42 4.39
CA THR A 115 2.48 16.08 4.38
C THR A 115 1.70 15.87 3.09
N PHE A 116 2.25 15.15 2.12
CA PHE A 116 1.70 14.97 0.79
C PHE A 116 1.22 13.53 0.58
N ASN A 117 0.03 13.37 0.02
CA ASN A 117 -0.58 12.05 -0.24
C ASN A 117 -0.58 11.65 -1.72
N GLY A 118 -0.40 12.58 -2.63
CA GLY A 118 -0.24 12.27 -4.06
C GLY A 118 1.07 11.55 -4.38
N ALA A 119 1.28 11.22 -5.64
CA ALA A 119 2.55 10.67 -6.12
C ALA A 119 3.65 11.74 -6.09
N ILE A 120 4.79 11.41 -5.48
CA ILE A 120 5.93 12.33 -5.39
C ILE A 120 6.48 12.60 -6.78
N GLY A 121 6.78 13.87 -7.06
CA GLY A 121 7.31 14.31 -8.32
C GLY A 121 6.32 14.31 -9.49
N LEU A 122 5.06 13.92 -9.26
CA LEU A 122 4.05 13.94 -10.31
C LEU A 122 3.87 15.36 -10.85
N THR A 123 4.09 15.52 -12.14
CA THR A 123 4.03 16.81 -12.82
C THR A 123 2.81 16.90 -13.74
N GLN A 124 2.45 18.11 -14.12
CA GLN A 124 1.62 18.27 -15.31
C GLN A 124 2.43 17.83 -16.54
N ASP A 125 1.77 17.20 -17.49
CA ASP A 125 2.43 16.78 -18.73
C ASP A 125 2.83 18.01 -19.55
N TYR A 126 4.09 18.40 -19.43
CA TYR A 126 4.67 19.49 -20.20
C TYR A 126 5.03 19.10 -21.64
N ASN A 127 4.92 17.80 -22.00
CA ASN A 127 5.16 17.33 -23.35
C ASN A 127 3.96 17.58 -24.27
N VAL A 128 2.81 17.94 -23.71
CA VAL A 128 1.63 18.36 -24.46
C VAL A 128 1.48 19.86 -24.34
N ASP A 129 1.58 20.52 -25.48
CA ASP A 129 1.48 21.98 -25.54
C ASP A 129 0.11 22.46 -25.02
N PRO A 130 0.12 23.56 -24.24
CA PRO A 130 -1.14 24.13 -23.79
C PRO A 130 -1.96 24.59 -24.99
N TRP A 131 -3.27 24.42 -24.89
CA TRP A 131 -4.19 24.92 -25.88
C TRP A 131 -4.00 26.44 -26.08
N SER A 132 -4.04 26.85 -27.32
CA SER A 132 -4.04 28.27 -27.70
C SER A 132 -5.12 28.56 -28.75
N ALA A 133 -5.69 29.76 -28.64
CA ALA A 133 -6.71 30.22 -29.54
C ALA A 133 -6.17 30.50 -30.94
N GLY A 134 -6.96 30.19 -31.98
CA GLY A 134 -6.63 30.46 -33.39
C GLY A 134 -5.42 29.69 -33.90
N THR A 135 -5.07 28.59 -33.28
CA THR A 135 -3.92 27.75 -33.61
C THR A 135 -4.32 26.58 -34.50
N GLU A 136 -3.50 26.28 -35.50
CA GLU A 136 -3.70 25.12 -36.37
C GLU A 136 -3.22 23.83 -35.69
N PHE A 137 -4.08 22.79 -35.75
CA PHE A 137 -3.74 21.45 -35.31
C PHE A 137 -3.96 20.44 -36.44
N LEU A 138 -3.06 19.48 -36.53
CA LEU A 138 -3.22 18.35 -37.46
C LEU A 138 -4.08 17.23 -36.83
N PRO A 139 -4.72 16.35 -37.61
CA PRO A 139 -5.38 15.19 -37.07
C PRO A 139 -4.41 14.32 -36.24
N GLY A 140 -4.85 13.90 -35.06
CA GLY A 140 -4.03 13.14 -34.10
C GLY A 140 -3.11 13.97 -33.20
N ALA A 141 -3.05 15.30 -33.39
CA ALA A 141 -2.29 16.18 -32.52
C ALA A 141 -2.93 16.27 -31.13
N TYR A 142 -2.09 16.48 -30.13
CA TYR A 142 -2.53 16.63 -28.74
C TYR A 142 -2.42 18.07 -28.28
N THR A 143 -3.31 18.46 -27.38
CA THR A 143 -3.24 19.71 -26.62
C THR A 143 -3.79 19.49 -25.21
N ARG A 144 -3.35 20.29 -24.27
CA ARG A 144 -3.90 20.31 -22.91
C ARG A 144 -4.69 21.60 -22.66
N ASN A 145 -5.83 21.48 -21.99
CA ASN A 145 -6.59 22.61 -21.49
C ASN A 145 -6.98 22.36 -20.02
N GLY A 146 -6.40 23.15 -19.13
CA GLY A 146 -6.41 22.84 -17.71
C GLY A 146 -5.70 21.50 -17.44
N ASN A 147 -6.40 20.60 -16.77
CA ASN A 147 -5.90 19.26 -16.44
C ASN A 147 -6.31 18.18 -17.46
N ASN A 148 -6.99 18.55 -18.54
CA ASN A 148 -7.42 17.60 -19.56
C ASN A 148 -6.49 17.63 -20.76
N ILE A 149 -6.20 16.45 -21.28
CA ILE A 149 -5.50 16.23 -22.53
C ILE A 149 -6.53 15.83 -23.59
N TYR A 150 -6.42 16.45 -24.74
CA TYR A 150 -7.32 16.25 -25.86
C TYR A 150 -6.53 15.85 -27.10
N ARG A 151 -7.05 14.89 -27.84
CA ARG A 151 -6.53 14.50 -29.14
C ARG A 151 -7.43 14.99 -30.25
N SER A 152 -6.86 15.67 -31.22
CA SER A 152 -7.57 16.12 -32.43
C SER A 152 -8.03 14.91 -33.25
N THR A 153 -9.32 14.82 -33.53
CA THR A 153 -9.90 13.83 -34.45
C THR A 153 -10.01 14.35 -35.87
N THR A 154 -10.08 15.69 -36.04
CA THR A 154 -10.01 16.36 -37.31
C THR A 154 -9.02 17.51 -37.24
N GLY A 155 -8.24 17.72 -38.31
CA GLY A 155 -7.40 18.93 -38.39
C GLY A 155 -8.21 20.19 -38.54
N GLY A 156 -7.58 21.33 -38.25
CA GLY A 156 -8.19 22.65 -38.43
C GLY A 156 -7.63 23.68 -37.44
N PHE A 157 -8.34 24.81 -37.33
CA PHE A 157 -7.97 25.90 -36.43
C PHE A 157 -8.90 25.91 -35.22
N THR A 158 -8.29 26.08 -34.02
CA THR A 158 -9.05 26.31 -32.78
C THR A 158 -9.82 27.62 -32.84
N ALA A 159 -10.85 27.75 -32.01
CA ALA A 159 -11.60 28.98 -31.91
C ALA A 159 -10.70 30.17 -31.53
N ALA A 160 -10.78 31.24 -32.29
CA ALA A 160 -9.94 32.43 -32.03
C ALA A 160 -10.49 33.33 -30.91
N GLY A 161 -11.79 33.19 -30.60
CA GLY A 161 -12.47 34.13 -29.70
C GLY A 161 -12.64 35.52 -30.30
N THR A 162 -13.08 36.43 -29.48
CA THR A 162 -13.19 37.88 -29.81
C THR A 162 -12.57 38.68 -28.66
N LEU A 163 -12.35 40.01 -28.88
CA LEU A 163 -11.86 40.90 -27.84
C LEU A 163 -12.76 40.95 -26.59
N THR A 164 -14.04 40.62 -26.74
CA THR A 164 -15.03 40.66 -25.66
C THR A 164 -15.40 39.27 -25.13
N VAL A 165 -15.13 38.20 -25.89
CA VAL A 165 -15.39 36.81 -25.50
C VAL A 165 -14.15 35.97 -25.87
N PRO A 166 -13.21 35.78 -24.95
CA PRO A 166 -12.07 34.93 -25.19
C PRO A 166 -12.52 33.49 -25.48
N ALA A 167 -11.80 32.81 -26.37
CA ALA A 167 -12.00 31.37 -26.55
C ALA A 167 -11.45 30.63 -25.34
N THR A 168 -12.15 29.57 -24.93
CA THR A 168 -11.84 28.80 -23.71
C THR A 168 -11.22 27.42 -23.99
N GLY A 169 -11.17 27.03 -25.27
CA GLY A 169 -10.67 25.71 -25.67
C GLY A 169 -11.63 24.56 -25.33
N PRO A 170 -11.22 23.30 -25.63
CA PRO A 170 -12.01 22.13 -25.35
C PRO A 170 -12.17 21.92 -23.85
N THR A 171 -13.38 21.55 -23.40
CA THR A 171 -13.68 21.26 -22.00
C THR A 171 -14.51 19.98 -21.88
N GLY A 172 -14.45 19.33 -20.71
CA GLY A 172 -15.18 18.09 -20.44
C GLY A 172 -14.48 16.84 -21.00
N THR A 173 -15.16 15.70 -20.92
CA THR A 173 -14.62 14.37 -21.24
C THR A 173 -15.31 13.73 -22.44
N GLY A 174 -15.83 14.52 -23.37
CA GLY A 174 -16.54 14.07 -24.56
C GLY A 174 -15.61 13.47 -25.63
N ALA A 175 -16.14 12.53 -26.40
CA ALA A 175 -15.45 11.97 -27.56
C ALA A 175 -15.49 12.89 -28.81
N SER A 176 -16.27 13.97 -28.78
CA SER A 176 -16.42 14.93 -29.86
C SER A 176 -16.73 16.32 -29.28
N ILE A 177 -15.67 17.13 -29.15
CA ILE A 177 -15.74 18.49 -28.61
C ILE A 177 -15.34 19.45 -29.73
N ILE A 178 -16.25 20.31 -30.13
CA ILE A 178 -16.01 21.26 -31.23
C ILE A 178 -15.32 22.50 -30.69
N ASP A 179 -14.20 22.88 -31.32
CA ASP A 179 -13.44 24.08 -31.01
C ASP A 179 -12.92 24.72 -32.31
N GLY A 180 -13.63 25.71 -32.79
CA GLY A 180 -13.41 26.25 -34.14
C GLY A 180 -13.69 25.22 -35.23
N SER A 181 -12.72 24.90 -36.07
CA SER A 181 -12.82 23.84 -37.07
C SER A 181 -12.18 22.51 -36.61
N VAL A 182 -11.58 22.48 -35.43
CA VAL A 182 -11.02 21.26 -34.83
C VAL A 182 -12.08 20.54 -34.03
N ILE A 183 -12.12 19.21 -34.12
CA ILE A 183 -12.90 18.36 -33.23
C ILE A 183 -11.92 17.61 -32.34
N TRP A 184 -12.08 17.78 -31.05
CA TRP A 184 -11.30 17.13 -30.03
C TRP A 184 -12.03 15.90 -29.46
N ALA A 185 -11.31 14.84 -29.20
CA ALA A 185 -11.71 13.80 -28.26
C ALA A 185 -10.91 14.01 -26.98
N TRP A 186 -11.58 13.96 -25.86
CA TRP A 186 -10.87 13.84 -24.58
C TRP A 186 -10.05 12.54 -24.58
N ASP A 187 -8.79 12.63 -24.20
CA ASP A 187 -7.86 11.51 -24.17
C ASP A 187 -7.64 11.05 -22.72
N SER A 188 -7.26 11.98 -21.87
CA SER A 188 -7.00 11.70 -20.46
C SER A 188 -7.21 12.94 -19.60
N THR A 189 -7.59 12.75 -18.35
CA THR A 189 -7.52 13.80 -17.33
C THR A 189 -6.25 13.59 -16.56
N LEU A 190 -5.37 14.58 -16.64
CA LEU A 190 -4.07 14.52 -16.00
C LEU A 190 -3.16 13.39 -16.48
N LEU A 191 -2.09 13.80 -17.12
CA LEU A 191 -0.81 13.21 -16.85
C LEU A 191 -0.70 11.82 -17.44
N ASP A 192 0.10 11.74 -18.39
CA ASP A 192 0.63 10.46 -18.86
C ASP A 192 1.43 9.72 -17.76
N GLY A 193 1.28 10.14 -16.49
CA GLY A 193 1.96 9.58 -15.34
C GLY A 193 3.43 9.99 -15.24
N HIS A 194 3.87 11.03 -15.94
CA HIS A 194 5.24 11.54 -15.85
C HIS A 194 5.52 12.09 -14.46
N VAL A 195 6.64 11.67 -13.90
CA VAL A 195 7.13 12.14 -12.60
C VAL A 195 8.57 12.65 -12.77
N GLU A 196 8.88 13.75 -12.09
CA GLU A 196 10.25 14.25 -12.05
C GLU A 196 11.12 13.34 -11.19
N ALA A 197 12.27 12.97 -11.75
CA ALA A 197 13.20 12.07 -11.06
C ALA A 197 13.79 12.68 -9.78
N ARG A 198 14.01 14.00 -9.76
CA ARG A 198 14.67 14.65 -8.62
C ARG A 198 13.87 14.55 -7.31
N PRO A 199 12.58 14.94 -7.23
CA PRO A 199 11.79 14.74 -6.01
C PRO A 199 11.68 13.26 -5.61
N ILE A 200 11.62 12.33 -6.57
CA ILE A 200 11.63 10.90 -6.29
C ILE A 200 12.93 10.49 -5.59
N MET A 201 14.08 10.95 -6.09
CA MET A 201 15.37 10.64 -5.48
C MET A 201 15.54 11.34 -4.12
N ASP A 202 15.10 12.61 -4.01
CA ASP A 202 15.17 13.35 -2.75
C ASP A 202 14.32 12.72 -1.63
N VAL A 203 13.21 12.07 -1.95
CA VAL A 203 12.32 11.39 -0.98
C VAL A 203 12.64 9.90 -0.85
N GLY A 204 12.94 9.21 -1.95
CA GLY A 204 13.02 7.76 -2.00
C GLY A 204 14.36 7.18 -1.57
N VAL A 205 15.47 7.92 -1.77
CA VAL A 205 16.80 7.48 -1.37
C VAL A 205 16.90 7.44 0.14
N MET A 206 17.45 6.37 0.69
CA MET A 206 17.58 6.14 2.14
C MET A 206 16.24 6.16 2.90
N ASN A 207 15.14 5.92 2.22
CA ASN A 207 13.79 5.96 2.81
C ASN A 207 13.10 4.59 2.86
N ALA A 208 13.85 3.51 2.74
CA ALA A 208 13.30 2.17 2.94
C ALA A 208 12.73 2.02 4.36
N SER A 209 11.66 1.28 4.48
CA SER A 209 10.96 1.04 5.75
C SER A 209 10.79 -0.45 6.01
N ALA A 210 10.74 -0.83 7.27
CA ALA A 210 10.46 -2.17 7.72
C ALA A 210 9.32 -2.16 8.77
N PRO A 211 8.21 -2.83 8.45
CA PRO A 211 7.85 -3.42 7.16
C PRO A 211 7.64 -2.36 6.07
N ALA A 212 7.52 -2.81 4.83
CA ALA A 212 7.14 -1.96 3.69
C ALA A 212 5.82 -1.21 3.96
N PRO A 213 5.55 -0.11 3.24
CA PRO A 213 4.32 0.66 3.43
C PRO A 213 3.06 -0.20 3.37
N LEU A 214 2.25 -0.14 4.42
CA LEU A 214 1.01 -0.91 4.55
C LEU A 214 0.04 -0.57 3.42
N MET A 215 -0.61 -1.60 2.87
CA MET A 215 -1.66 -1.46 1.86
C MET A 215 -3.00 -1.94 2.41
N ALA A 216 -4.07 -1.21 2.12
CA ALA A 216 -5.43 -1.63 2.42
C ALA A 216 -6.39 -1.16 1.33
N ILE A 217 -7.22 -2.09 0.86
CA ILE A 217 -8.24 -1.85 -0.15
C ILE A 217 -9.53 -2.55 0.23
N ASP A 218 -10.60 -2.25 -0.47
CA ASP A 218 -11.88 -2.95 -0.32
C ASP A 218 -12.04 -3.99 -1.44
N GLU A 219 -12.84 -5.02 -1.21
CA GLU A 219 -13.26 -5.92 -2.29
C GLU A 219 -13.85 -5.11 -3.46
N ASP A 220 -13.53 -5.55 -4.66
CA ASP A 220 -13.85 -4.94 -5.95
C ASP A 220 -13.01 -3.71 -6.30
N ASP A 221 -12.18 -3.20 -5.40
CA ASP A 221 -11.25 -2.13 -5.77
C ASP A 221 -10.22 -2.64 -6.81
N GLU A 222 -9.86 -1.78 -7.74
CA GLU A 222 -8.72 -1.98 -8.63
C GLU A 222 -7.50 -1.28 -8.04
N LEU A 223 -6.43 -2.04 -7.87
CA LEU A 223 -5.18 -1.58 -7.25
C LEU A 223 -4.09 -1.42 -8.30
N PHE A 224 -3.54 -0.22 -8.39
CA PHE A 224 -2.37 0.11 -9.21
C PHE A 224 -1.19 0.42 -8.32
N ILE A 225 -0.17 -0.43 -8.34
CA ILE A 225 1.06 -0.24 -7.57
C ILE A 225 2.19 0.08 -8.53
N THR A 226 2.84 1.22 -8.35
CA THR A 226 4.05 1.55 -9.09
C THR A 226 5.26 1.37 -8.19
N LEU A 227 6.16 0.47 -8.59
CA LEU A 227 7.49 0.36 -8.01
C LEU A 227 8.47 1.19 -8.84
N THR A 228 9.24 2.04 -8.18
CA THR A 228 10.37 2.77 -8.75
C THR A 228 11.65 2.33 -8.05
N ASN A 229 12.60 1.77 -8.79
CA ASN A 229 13.89 1.38 -8.23
C ASN A 229 14.80 2.61 -8.15
N VAL A 230 14.99 3.14 -6.95
CA VAL A 230 15.83 4.34 -6.71
C VAL A 230 17.31 3.99 -6.48
N GLY A 231 17.64 2.70 -6.43
CA GLY A 231 18.99 2.20 -6.18
C GLY A 231 19.40 2.29 -4.71
N MET A 232 20.61 1.81 -4.44
CA MET A 232 21.18 1.74 -3.09
C MET A 232 22.41 2.64 -2.99
N ILE A 233 22.29 3.72 -2.23
CA ILE A 233 23.37 4.72 -2.12
C ILE A 233 24.50 4.21 -1.22
N MET A 234 24.17 3.41 -0.19
CA MET A 234 25.16 2.83 0.74
C MET A 234 25.89 1.62 0.15
N ARG A 235 25.29 0.99 -0.84
CA ARG A 235 25.85 -0.18 -1.55
C ARG A 235 25.80 0.03 -3.06
N PRO A 236 26.54 1.01 -3.59
CA PRO A 236 26.54 1.31 -5.03
C PRO A 236 27.17 0.20 -5.87
N ASP A 237 27.75 -0.78 -5.25
CA ASP A 237 28.24 -2.02 -5.86
C ASP A 237 27.11 -3.04 -6.14
N LEU A 238 25.96 -2.90 -5.51
CA LEU A 238 24.80 -3.75 -5.74
C LEU A 238 23.91 -3.15 -6.83
N PHE A 239 23.78 -3.86 -7.94
CA PHE A 239 22.92 -3.50 -9.08
C PHE A 239 21.59 -4.26 -9.00
N GLU A 240 20.95 -4.20 -7.83
CA GLU A 240 19.78 -5.02 -7.55
C GLU A 240 18.56 -4.58 -8.36
N GLN A 241 17.93 -5.56 -8.99
CA GLN A 241 16.60 -5.43 -9.55
C GLN A 241 15.58 -5.68 -8.46
N HIS A 242 14.38 -5.10 -8.62
CA HIS A 242 13.30 -5.34 -7.68
C HIS A 242 11.99 -5.66 -8.42
N THR A 243 11.10 -6.38 -7.73
CA THR A 243 9.74 -6.66 -8.20
C THR A 243 8.76 -6.48 -7.05
N VAL A 244 7.45 -6.48 -7.36
CA VAL A 244 6.38 -6.62 -6.36
C VAL A 244 5.61 -7.88 -6.68
N HIS A 245 5.65 -8.84 -5.76
CA HIS A 245 4.87 -10.06 -5.81
C HIS A 245 3.86 -10.09 -4.65
N PHE A 246 2.56 -10.25 -4.96
CA PHE A 246 1.52 -10.45 -3.95
C PHE A 246 1.33 -11.94 -3.71
N HIS A 247 1.73 -12.38 -2.55
CA HIS A 247 1.73 -13.80 -2.19
C HIS A 247 0.30 -14.30 -1.95
N GLY A 248 -0.07 -15.35 -2.69
CA GLY A 248 -1.39 -15.97 -2.55
C GLY A 248 -2.55 -15.15 -3.12
N TYR A 249 -2.28 -14.12 -3.89
CA TYR A 249 -3.30 -13.28 -4.51
C TYR A 249 -3.84 -13.94 -5.78
N ALA A 250 -5.13 -14.25 -5.79
CA ALA A 250 -5.71 -15.19 -6.75
C ALA A 250 -5.86 -14.69 -8.19
N ASN A 251 -5.69 -13.41 -8.49
CA ASN A 251 -6.00 -12.84 -9.81
C ASN A 251 -4.86 -12.07 -10.46
N ALA A 252 -3.64 -12.19 -9.97
CA ALA A 252 -2.49 -11.62 -10.63
C ALA A 252 -2.29 -12.29 -12.00
N SER A 253 -2.17 -11.51 -13.07
CA SER A 253 -1.70 -12.05 -14.34
C SER A 253 -0.19 -12.26 -14.28
N SER A 254 0.35 -13.13 -15.12
CA SER A 254 1.78 -13.47 -15.13
C SER A 254 2.69 -12.24 -15.25
N ILE A 255 2.29 -11.23 -16.04
CA ILE A 255 3.08 -10.00 -16.19
C ILE A 255 3.08 -9.13 -14.95
N TYR A 256 2.02 -9.23 -14.13
CA TYR A 256 1.87 -8.47 -12.86
C TYR A 256 2.16 -9.31 -11.63
N ASP A 257 2.63 -10.55 -11.81
CA ASP A 257 2.89 -11.47 -10.70
C ASP A 257 4.16 -11.11 -9.91
N GLY A 258 5.10 -10.42 -10.54
CA GLY A 258 6.37 -10.04 -9.90
C GLY A 258 7.41 -11.15 -9.84
N VAL A 259 7.08 -12.37 -10.30
CA VAL A 259 8.04 -13.47 -10.43
C VAL A 259 8.88 -13.24 -11.69
N PRO A 260 10.22 -13.16 -11.60
CA PRO A 260 11.07 -12.71 -12.71
C PRO A 260 10.95 -13.53 -14.01
N ASP A 261 10.58 -14.81 -13.91
CA ASP A 261 10.43 -15.68 -15.08
C ASP A 261 9.29 -15.26 -16.03
N ALA A 262 8.31 -14.50 -15.53
CA ALA A 262 7.13 -14.10 -16.29
C ALA A 262 6.75 -12.63 -16.12
N SER A 263 7.43 -11.89 -15.24
CA SER A 263 7.16 -10.50 -14.93
C SER A 263 8.38 -9.61 -15.15
N VAL A 264 8.20 -8.30 -15.03
CA VAL A 264 9.27 -7.32 -15.26
C VAL A 264 10.12 -7.17 -14.01
N ALA A 265 11.42 -7.48 -14.12
CA ALA A 265 12.43 -7.10 -13.13
C ALA A 265 12.85 -5.64 -13.35
N ILE A 266 12.73 -4.81 -12.34
CA ILE A 266 12.88 -3.36 -12.46
C ILE A 266 14.30 -2.97 -12.09
N ASN A 267 15.06 -2.52 -13.09
CA ASN A 267 16.42 -2.02 -12.91
C ASN A 267 16.44 -0.68 -12.17
N ILE A 268 17.60 -0.33 -11.61
CA ILE A 268 17.85 1.00 -11.04
C ILE A 268 17.51 2.08 -12.07
N GLY A 269 16.77 3.10 -11.64
CA GLY A 269 16.28 4.18 -12.50
C GLY A 269 15.06 3.78 -13.36
N GLY A 270 14.47 2.60 -13.13
CA GLY A 270 13.24 2.16 -13.78
C GLY A 270 12.02 2.21 -12.88
N SER A 271 10.84 2.18 -13.49
CA SER A 271 9.57 2.00 -12.80
C SER A 271 8.64 1.08 -13.59
N PHE A 272 7.77 0.38 -12.87
CA PHE A 272 6.74 -0.46 -13.45
C PHE A 272 5.48 -0.42 -12.60
N SER A 273 4.31 -0.36 -13.24
CA SER A 273 3.02 -0.35 -12.55
C SER A 273 2.36 -1.72 -12.68
N TYR A 274 2.09 -2.32 -11.54
CA TYR A 274 1.35 -3.55 -11.38
C TYR A 274 -0.13 -3.26 -11.25
N TYR A 275 -0.96 -4.17 -11.74
CA TYR A 275 -2.42 -4.09 -11.66
C TYR A 275 -2.98 -5.33 -10.97
N TYR A 276 -3.88 -5.09 -10.02
CA TYR A 276 -4.62 -6.13 -9.30
C TYR A 276 -6.08 -5.73 -9.14
N LEU A 277 -6.96 -6.72 -9.24
CA LEU A 277 -8.35 -6.61 -8.81
C LEU A 277 -8.50 -7.33 -7.48
N ALA A 278 -9.19 -6.75 -6.51
CA ALA A 278 -9.38 -7.33 -5.17
C ALA A 278 -10.67 -8.18 -5.11
N PRO A 279 -10.64 -9.50 -5.42
CA PRO A 279 -11.86 -10.29 -5.47
C PRO A 279 -12.33 -10.78 -4.11
N ASP A 280 -11.40 -11.01 -3.18
CA ASP A 280 -11.65 -11.68 -1.91
C ASP A 280 -11.07 -10.90 -0.72
N ALA A 281 -11.87 -10.82 0.36
CA ALA A 281 -11.44 -10.22 1.61
C ALA A 281 -10.42 -11.11 2.35
N GLY A 282 -9.55 -10.49 3.12
CA GLY A 282 -8.60 -11.16 4.00
C GLY A 282 -7.26 -10.46 4.08
N THR A 283 -6.32 -11.08 4.76
CA THR A 283 -4.97 -10.59 4.98
C THR A 283 -4.00 -11.32 4.08
N TYR A 284 -3.25 -10.56 3.29
CA TYR A 284 -2.22 -11.02 2.35
C TYR A 284 -0.89 -10.38 2.71
N PHE A 285 0.20 -10.90 2.14
CA PHE A 285 1.47 -10.19 2.18
C PHE A 285 2.05 -10.03 0.77
N TRP A 286 3.00 -9.13 0.62
CA TRP A 286 3.67 -8.87 -0.63
C TRP A 286 5.16 -8.64 -0.41
N HIS A 287 5.97 -8.97 -1.41
CA HIS A 287 7.42 -8.94 -1.28
C HIS A 287 8.14 -8.82 -2.64
N CYS A 288 9.44 -8.55 -2.59
CA CYS A 288 10.30 -8.69 -3.76
C CYS A 288 10.52 -10.18 -4.06
N HIS A 289 10.52 -10.54 -5.34
CA HIS A 289 10.77 -11.91 -5.78
C HIS A 289 12.10 -12.08 -6.53
N ILE A 290 12.98 -11.07 -6.49
CA ILE A 290 14.39 -11.19 -6.85
C ILE A 290 15.13 -11.71 -5.63
N ALA A 291 15.91 -12.80 -5.76
CA ALA A 291 16.63 -13.42 -4.65
C ALA A 291 15.83 -13.39 -3.32
N PRO A 292 14.63 -13.98 -3.25
CA PRO A 292 13.66 -13.68 -2.19
C PRO A 292 14.20 -13.95 -0.80
N ALA A 293 15.04 -14.96 -0.58
CA ALA A 293 15.61 -15.24 0.73
C ALA A 293 16.42 -14.04 1.26
N GLU A 294 17.22 -13.39 0.41
CA GLU A 294 17.99 -12.20 0.76
C GLU A 294 17.12 -10.97 0.87
N HIS A 295 16.31 -10.68 -0.16
CA HIS A 295 15.53 -9.44 -0.22
C HIS A 295 14.47 -9.36 0.86
N LEU A 296 13.83 -10.47 1.25
CA LEU A 296 12.89 -10.48 2.36
C LEU A 296 13.61 -10.26 3.69
N GLN A 297 14.75 -10.95 3.91
CA GLN A 297 15.57 -10.75 5.11
C GLN A 297 16.01 -9.29 5.22
N MET A 298 16.38 -8.65 4.11
CA MET A 298 16.76 -7.24 4.06
C MET A 298 15.62 -6.25 4.24
N GLY A 299 14.35 -6.70 4.26
CA GLY A 299 13.19 -5.87 4.56
C GLY A 299 12.24 -5.59 3.39
N MET A 300 12.45 -6.20 2.20
CA MET A 300 11.57 -6.01 1.04
C MET A 300 10.27 -6.82 1.15
N VAL A 301 9.50 -6.56 2.20
CA VAL A 301 8.29 -7.30 2.54
C VAL A 301 7.30 -6.42 3.29
N GLY A 302 6.00 -6.61 3.02
CA GLY A 302 4.91 -5.86 3.65
C GLY A 302 3.58 -6.57 3.60
N GLN A 303 2.56 -5.97 4.19
CA GLN A 303 1.22 -6.52 4.28
C GLN A 303 0.25 -5.74 3.39
N LEU A 304 -0.66 -6.47 2.76
CA LEU A 304 -1.89 -5.98 2.14
C LEU A 304 -3.07 -6.64 2.82
N TYR A 305 -4.12 -5.91 3.13
CA TYR A 305 -5.39 -6.52 3.49
C TYR A 305 -6.55 -5.94 2.69
N VAL A 306 -7.53 -6.79 2.42
CA VAL A 306 -8.75 -6.47 1.68
C VAL A 306 -9.94 -6.55 2.62
N ARG A 307 -10.71 -5.45 2.71
CA ARG A 307 -11.94 -5.41 3.51
C ARG A 307 -13.12 -5.92 2.72
N PRO A 308 -14.04 -6.67 3.36
CA PRO A 308 -15.17 -7.30 2.68
C PRO A 308 -16.24 -6.29 2.24
N ARG A 309 -16.97 -6.62 1.18
CA ARG A 309 -18.19 -5.91 0.74
C ARG A 309 -19.21 -5.77 1.85
N GLN A 310 -19.26 -6.71 2.79
CA GLN A 310 -20.16 -6.67 3.94
C GLN A 310 -20.04 -5.39 4.75
N ASN A 311 -18.88 -4.74 4.75
CA ASN A 311 -18.69 -3.45 5.39
C ASN A 311 -19.48 -2.32 4.73
N LYS A 312 -19.85 -2.48 3.45
CA LYS A 312 -20.67 -1.52 2.67
C LYS A 312 -22.19 -1.73 2.82
N VAL A 313 -22.62 -2.80 3.50
CA VAL A 313 -24.04 -3.05 3.80
C VAL A 313 -24.58 -1.95 4.69
N THR A 314 -25.78 -1.45 4.41
CA THR A 314 -26.41 -0.40 5.22
C THR A 314 -26.72 -0.91 6.63
N PRO A 315 -26.40 -0.17 7.70
CA PRO A 315 -26.73 -0.56 9.07
C PRO A 315 -28.19 -0.98 9.23
N GLY A 316 -28.41 -2.12 9.92
CA GLY A 316 -29.73 -2.68 10.15
C GLY A 316 -30.25 -3.62 9.04
N GLN A 317 -29.59 -3.68 7.88
CA GLN A 317 -29.93 -4.66 6.85
C GLN A 317 -29.34 -6.04 7.15
N SER A 318 -30.02 -7.09 6.68
CA SER A 318 -29.60 -8.48 6.86
C SER A 318 -28.29 -8.76 6.11
N LEU A 319 -27.28 -9.23 6.84
CA LEU A 319 -25.98 -9.58 6.26
C LEU A 319 -26.12 -10.76 5.29
N ARG A 320 -26.83 -11.81 5.70
CA ARG A 320 -27.03 -13.00 4.87
C ARG A 320 -27.80 -12.69 3.58
N ALA A 321 -28.84 -11.85 3.66
CA ALA A 321 -29.60 -11.45 2.47
C ALA A 321 -28.73 -10.65 1.48
N ALA A 322 -27.83 -9.81 1.97
CA ALA A 322 -26.86 -9.10 1.12
C ALA A 322 -25.92 -10.08 0.42
N LEU A 323 -25.36 -11.07 1.11
CA LEU A 323 -24.52 -12.10 0.48
C LEU A 323 -25.27 -12.86 -0.62
N ILE A 324 -26.47 -13.34 -0.34
CA ILE A 324 -27.30 -14.02 -1.33
C ILE A 324 -27.57 -13.12 -2.54
N GLN A 325 -27.86 -11.84 -2.32
CA GLN A 325 -28.07 -10.90 -3.39
C GLN A 325 -26.82 -10.74 -4.26
N TRP A 326 -25.63 -10.74 -3.68
CA TRP A 326 -24.38 -10.63 -4.42
C TRP A 326 -24.06 -11.90 -5.21
N GLU A 327 -24.42 -13.07 -4.69
CA GLU A 327 -24.22 -14.35 -5.38
C GLU A 327 -25.31 -14.62 -6.43
N ASP A 328 -26.55 -14.22 -6.16
CA ASP A 328 -27.70 -14.40 -7.07
C ASP A 328 -27.80 -13.28 -8.11
N VAL A 329 -26.67 -12.87 -8.63
CA VAL A 329 -26.60 -11.79 -9.60
C VAL A 329 -27.19 -12.18 -10.97
N GLY A 330 -27.49 -13.49 -11.18
CA GLY A 330 -28.24 -14.01 -12.31
C GLY A 330 -29.65 -13.48 -12.42
N SER A 331 -30.24 -13.05 -11.34
CA SER A 331 -31.64 -12.59 -11.24
C SER A 331 -31.81 -11.07 -11.25
N GLY A 332 -30.81 -10.31 -11.68
CA GLY A 332 -30.91 -8.83 -11.82
C GLY A 332 -30.36 -8.02 -10.64
N GLY A 333 -29.80 -8.69 -9.63
CA GLY A 333 -29.24 -8.01 -8.44
C GLY A 333 -27.91 -7.29 -8.66
N LEU A 334 -27.17 -7.60 -9.72
CA LEU A 334 -25.83 -7.04 -9.94
C LEU A 334 -25.81 -5.54 -10.25
N THR A 335 -26.85 -5.04 -10.88
CA THR A 335 -26.96 -3.60 -11.19
C THR A 335 -27.00 -2.72 -9.95
N THR A 336 -27.30 -3.32 -8.78
CA THR A 336 -27.29 -2.64 -7.48
C THR A 336 -26.09 -2.98 -6.62
N ALA A 337 -25.43 -4.14 -6.84
CA ALA A 337 -24.25 -4.57 -6.08
C ALA A 337 -22.93 -4.09 -6.68
N LEU A 338 -22.89 -3.86 -8.00
CA LEU A 338 -21.82 -3.15 -8.70
C LEU A 338 -22.43 -1.90 -9.34
N PRO A 339 -22.59 -0.81 -8.60
CA PRO A 339 -23.36 0.37 -9.05
C PRO A 339 -22.77 1.08 -10.27
N GLN A 340 -21.69 0.57 -10.83
CA GLN A 340 -20.93 1.26 -11.87
C GLN A 340 -20.91 0.55 -13.20
N HIS A 341 -21.56 -0.60 -13.33
CA HIS A 341 -21.51 -1.35 -14.57
C HIS A 341 -22.78 -1.14 -15.38
N THR A 342 -22.73 -0.26 -16.38
CA THR A 342 -23.70 -0.19 -17.48
C THR A 342 -23.38 -1.25 -18.55
N ALA A 343 -23.08 -2.49 -18.11
CA ALA A 343 -22.71 -3.55 -19.02
C ALA A 343 -23.90 -3.99 -19.86
N THR A 344 -23.64 -4.30 -21.12
CA THR A 344 -24.62 -4.92 -22.00
C THR A 344 -24.86 -6.39 -21.61
N ALA A 345 -25.96 -7.00 -22.07
CA ALA A 345 -26.22 -8.42 -21.83
C ALA A 345 -25.07 -9.33 -22.31
N ALA A 346 -24.33 -8.93 -23.35
CA ALA A 346 -23.16 -9.65 -23.85
C ALA A 346 -21.96 -9.55 -22.90
N ASP A 347 -21.75 -8.39 -22.27
CA ASP A 347 -20.72 -8.21 -21.25
C ASP A 347 -21.01 -9.09 -20.03
N TRP A 348 -22.28 -9.22 -19.66
CA TRP A 348 -22.73 -10.07 -18.58
C TRP A 348 -22.50 -11.56 -18.84
N ALA A 349 -22.74 -12.03 -20.06
CA ALA A 349 -22.50 -13.42 -20.45
C ALA A 349 -21.02 -13.80 -20.28
N SER A 350 -20.10 -12.88 -20.50
CA SER A 350 -18.67 -13.11 -20.27
C SER A 350 -18.27 -13.09 -18.79
N TYR A 351 -19.10 -12.51 -17.93
CA TYR A 351 -18.93 -12.43 -16.49
C TYR A 351 -19.62 -13.59 -15.72
N GLU A 352 -20.48 -14.33 -16.39
CA GLU A 352 -21.21 -15.46 -15.79
C GLU A 352 -20.32 -16.43 -15.03
N PRO A 353 -19.14 -16.83 -15.53
CA PRO A 353 -18.21 -17.71 -14.80
C PRO A 353 -17.70 -17.11 -13.49
N PHE A 354 -17.58 -15.79 -13.41
CA PHE A 354 -17.10 -15.09 -12.20
C PHE A 354 -18.22 -14.91 -11.15
N ARG A 355 -19.46 -14.85 -11.60
CA ARG A 355 -20.63 -14.62 -10.75
C ARG A 355 -21.02 -15.82 -9.89
N LYS A 356 -20.87 -17.03 -10.43
CA LYS A 356 -21.16 -18.28 -9.74
C LYS A 356 -19.94 -18.89 -9.06
N ARG A 357 -18.88 -18.10 -8.93
CA ARG A 357 -17.61 -18.58 -8.41
C ARG A 357 -17.74 -19.16 -7.00
N CYS A 358 -18.58 -18.56 -6.17
CA CYS A 358 -18.80 -19.02 -4.80
C CYS A 358 -19.72 -20.24 -4.68
N ASP A 359 -20.55 -20.54 -5.69
CA ASP A 359 -21.40 -21.75 -5.70
C ASP A 359 -20.61 -23.04 -5.86
N HIS A 360 -19.49 -23.00 -6.58
CA HIS A 360 -18.75 -24.19 -7.01
C HIS A 360 -17.23 -24.08 -6.83
N ASP A 361 -16.72 -22.92 -6.44
CA ASP A 361 -15.30 -22.69 -6.28
C ASP A 361 -14.88 -22.88 -4.83
N ILE A 362 -14.11 -23.94 -4.57
CA ILE A 362 -13.50 -24.19 -3.26
C ILE A 362 -12.54 -23.09 -2.83
N LEU A 363 -12.16 -22.21 -3.76
CA LEU A 363 -11.31 -21.03 -3.49
C LEU A 363 -12.12 -19.85 -2.99
N CYS A 364 -13.45 -19.89 -3.01
CA CYS A 364 -14.26 -18.81 -2.48
C CYS A 364 -14.10 -18.67 -0.97
N SER A 365 -13.81 -17.46 -0.52
CA SER A 365 -13.50 -17.19 0.89
C SER A 365 -14.72 -17.15 1.81
N ALA A 366 -15.94 -17.13 1.26
CA ALA A 366 -17.15 -16.90 2.03
C ALA A 366 -18.35 -17.73 1.56
N PRO A 367 -18.41 -19.05 1.87
CA PRO A 367 -19.63 -19.84 1.68
C PRO A 367 -20.79 -19.23 2.47
N ILE A 368 -21.99 -19.25 1.88
CA ILE A 368 -23.19 -18.68 2.52
C ILE A 368 -23.47 -19.43 3.84
N PRO A 369 -23.62 -18.72 4.97
CA PRO A 369 -23.93 -19.35 6.24
C PRO A 369 -25.37 -19.87 6.27
N PRO A 370 -25.69 -20.82 7.19
CA PRO A 370 -27.06 -21.20 7.46
C PRO A 370 -27.96 -20.00 7.77
N ALA A 371 -29.28 -20.20 7.63
CA ALA A 371 -30.25 -19.13 7.89
C ALA A 371 -30.08 -18.53 9.30
N ASN A 372 -29.98 -17.19 9.36
CA ASN A 372 -29.82 -16.43 10.60
C ASN A 372 -30.48 -15.06 10.47
N THR A 373 -30.51 -14.29 11.56
CA THR A 373 -31.15 -12.97 11.66
C THR A 373 -30.13 -11.83 11.85
N ALA A 374 -28.84 -12.08 11.65
CA ALA A 374 -27.80 -11.07 11.82
C ALA A 374 -27.97 -9.88 10.87
N VAL A 375 -27.82 -8.70 11.41
CA VAL A 375 -27.89 -7.43 10.65
C VAL A 375 -26.60 -6.66 10.78
N ARG A 376 -26.33 -5.80 9.81
CA ARG A 376 -25.16 -4.89 9.81
C ARG A 376 -25.21 -4.01 11.07
N ALA A 377 -24.14 -4.08 11.87
CA ALA A 377 -23.95 -3.21 13.03
C ALA A 377 -23.79 -1.73 12.61
N PRO A 378 -24.19 -0.77 13.45
CA PRO A 378 -24.08 0.65 13.12
C PRO A 378 -22.64 1.15 13.05
N THR A 379 -21.72 0.51 13.75
CA THR A 379 -20.28 0.84 13.83
C THR A 379 -19.45 -0.40 13.62
N GLY A 380 -18.12 -0.25 13.62
CA GLY A 380 -17.20 -1.35 13.45
C GLY A 380 -17.17 -1.92 12.01
N GLY A 381 -16.51 -3.05 11.87
CA GLY A 381 -16.34 -3.75 10.61
C GLY A 381 -16.47 -5.26 10.76
N TYR A 382 -16.29 -5.95 9.65
CA TYR A 382 -16.22 -7.40 9.57
C TYR A 382 -14.92 -7.78 8.87
N ALA A 383 -14.30 -8.88 9.29
CA ALA A 383 -13.09 -9.36 8.65
C ALA A 383 -13.39 -9.99 7.28
N TYR A 384 -14.57 -10.58 7.12
CA TYR A 384 -15.01 -11.34 5.95
C TYR A 384 -16.48 -11.11 5.62
N ASN A 385 -16.92 -11.58 4.46
CA ASN A 385 -18.33 -11.70 4.09
C ASN A 385 -18.94 -12.91 4.80
N ASP A 386 -19.11 -12.82 6.11
CA ASP A 386 -19.55 -13.95 6.94
C ASP A 386 -21.08 -14.18 6.94
N GLY A 387 -21.87 -13.14 6.63
CA GLY A 387 -23.32 -13.20 6.56
C GLY A 387 -24.05 -13.49 7.86
N ASP A 388 -23.32 -13.72 8.98
CA ASP A 388 -23.89 -13.99 10.30
C ASP A 388 -23.31 -13.14 11.44
N GLY A 389 -22.40 -12.21 11.08
CA GLY A 389 -21.78 -11.29 12.04
C GLY A 389 -20.67 -11.91 12.90
N SER A 390 -20.27 -13.15 12.62
CA SER A 390 -19.26 -13.86 13.43
C SER A 390 -17.87 -13.26 13.36
N THR A 391 -17.57 -12.45 12.34
CA THR A 391 -16.27 -11.79 12.17
C THR A 391 -16.29 -10.30 12.51
N TYR A 392 -17.29 -9.83 13.28
CA TYR A 392 -17.41 -8.45 13.71
C TYR A 392 -16.24 -8.01 14.59
N TYR A 393 -15.76 -6.77 14.38
CA TYR A 393 -14.78 -6.09 15.21
C TYR A 393 -15.07 -4.59 15.35
N ASP A 394 -14.57 -3.98 16.43
CA ASP A 394 -14.66 -2.53 16.67
C ASP A 394 -13.43 -1.79 16.12
N VAL A 395 -12.25 -2.39 16.22
CA VAL A 395 -10.96 -1.83 15.79
C VAL A 395 -10.12 -2.90 15.10
N GLU A 396 -9.28 -2.53 14.12
CA GLU A 396 -8.37 -3.45 13.43
C GLU A 396 -6.92 -3.01 13.56
N TYR A 397 -6.01 -4.01 13.64
CA TYR A 397 -4.57 -3.81 13.76
C TYR A 397 -3.82 -4.74 12.80
N PRO A 398 -3.00 -4.19 11.90
CA PRO A 398 -2.01 -4.99 11.17
C PRO A 398 -0.88 -5.37 12.14
N ILE A 399 -0.55 -6.64 12.21
CA ILE A 399 0.54 -7.17 13.05
C ILE A 399 1.41 -8.06 12.17
N GLN A 400 2.58 -7.58 11.82
CA GLN A 400 3.53 -8.22 10.93
C GLN A 400 4.71 -8.71 11.75
N MET A 401 4.89 -10.03 11.84
CA MET A 401 6.03 -10.67 12.50
C MET A 401 7.21 -10.69 11.54
N MET A 402 8.36 -10.22 11.97
CA MET A 402 9.59 -10.20 11.18
C MET A 402 10.77 -10.55 12.06
N GLY A 403 11.76 -11.22 11.47
CA GLY A 403 13.05 -11.46 12.08
C GLY A 403 14.18 -10.86 11.25
N PHE A 404 15.24 -10.41 11.91
CA PHE A 404 16.44 -9.88 11.27
C PHE A 404 17.69 -10.54 11.82
N ASP A 405 18.52 -11.05 10.91
CA ASP A 405 19.88 -11.48 11.20
C ASP A 405 20.84 -10.28 11.04
N PRO A 406 21.46 -9.76 12.11
CA PRO A 406 22.32 -8.59 12.03
C PRO A 406 23.53 -8.78 11.11
N ASN A 407 23.97 -10.02 10.87
CA ASN A 407 25.08 -10.28 9.95
C ASN A 407 24.73 -9.96 8.50
N PHE A 408 23.48 -10.22 8.09
CA PHE A 408 22.97 -9.83 6.78
C PHE A 408 22.90 -8.30 6.60
N HIS A 409 22.69 -7.58 7.68
CA HIS A 409 22.46 -6.15 7.68
C HIS A 409 23.73 -5.32 7.86
N PHE A 410 24.90 -5.94 7.77
CA PHE A 410 26.16 -5.25 7.93
C PHE A 410 26.64 -4.62 6.61
N VAL A 411 26.57 -3.30 6.50
CA VAL A 411 26.95 -2.54 5.29
C VAL A 411 28.36 -2.84 4.80
N GLY A 412 29.29 -3.15 5.71
CA GLY A 412 30.68 -3.45 5.37
C GLY A 412 30.95 -4.84 4.82
N MET A 413 29.94 -5.70 4.74
CA MET A 413 30.10 -7.05 4.17
C MET A 413 30.19 -6.99 2.66
N THR A 414 31.41 -7.05 2.15
CA THR A 414 31.67 -6.78 0.73
C THR A 414 31.97 -8.00 -0.12
N PHE A 415 32.35 -9.16 0.45
CA PHE A 415 32.96 -10.23 -0.35
C PHE A 415 32.57 -11.66 -0.02
N ASN A 416 31.84 -11.91 1.03
CA ASN A 416 31.26 -13.23 1.29
C ASN A 416 29.75 -13.11 1.20
N PRO A 417 29.11 -13.74 0.19
CA PRO A 417 27.68 -13.92 0.26
C PRO A 417 27.37 -14.66 1.56
N GLU A 418 26.41 -14.14 2.33
CA GLU A 418 25.94 -14.82 3.52
C GLU A 418 25.50 -16.25 3.17
N ASP A 419 25.81 -17.16 4.03
CA ASP A 419 25.29 -18.50 3.96
C ASP A 419 23.82 -18.50 4.39
N PHE A 420 22.90 -18.57 3.43
CA PHE A 420 21.46 -18.62 3.71
C PHE A 420 21.07 -19.77 4.65
N ILE A 421 21.85 -20.85 4.70
CA ILE A 421 21.63 -21.97 5.63
C ILE A 421 22.01 -21.55 7.05
N GLY A 422 23.00 -20.66 7.19
CA GLY A 422 23.48 -20.12 8.45
C GLY A 422 22.70 -18.92 8.98
N MET A 423 21.74 -18.38 8.21
CA MET A 423 20.91 -17.25 8.63
C MET A 423 20.23 -17.53 9.96
N LYS A 424 20.35 -16.59 10.89
CA LYS A 424 19.76 -16.72 12.23
C LYS A 424 19.30 -15.37 12.75
N ASP A 425 17.99 -15.22 12.82
CA ASP A 425 17.38 -14.01 13.34
C ASP A 425 17.75 -13.78 14.81
N LYS A 426 18.15 -12.56 15.13
CA LYS A 426 18.52 -12.11 16.48
C LYS A 426 17.59 -11.00 16.98
N TYR A 427 16.95 -10.30 16.06
CA TYR A 427 15.96 -9.28 16.35
C TYR A 427 14.62 -9.74 15.83
N LEU A 428 13.71 -10.03 16.75
CA LEU A 428 12.35 -10.47 16.47
C LEU A 428 11.41 -9.30 16.72
N THR A 429 10.62 -8.96 15.72
CA THR A 429 9.85 -7.72 15.70
C THR A 429 8.37 -7.93 15.41
N LEU A 430 7.56 -7.00 15.89
CA LEU A 430 6.19 -6.77 15.47
C LEU A 430 6.13 -5.42 14.77
N ASN A 431 5.73 -5.40 13.49
CA ASN A 431 5.73 -4.20 12.66
C ASN A 431 7.12 -3.52 12.58
N GLY A 432 8.18 -4.32 12.52
CA GLY A 432 9.56 -3.84 12.45
C GLY A 432 10.12 -3.29 13.76
N ARG A 433 9.42 -3.44 14.88
CA ARG A 433 9.84 -2.98 16.21
C ARG A 433 9.95 -4.12 17.19
N SER A 434 11.00 -4.13 17.99
CA SER A 434 11.13 -5.01 19.16
C SER A 434 10.58 -4.31 20.40
N TYR A 435 10.12 -5.08 21.39
CA TYR A 435 9.72 -4.48 22.67
C TYR A 435 10.95 -3.86 23.37
N PRO A 436 10.86 -2.66 24.01
CA PRO A 436 9.62 -1.91 24.30
C PRO A 436 9.11 -0.98 23.18
N ASP A 437 9.80 -0.87 22.07
CA ASP A 437 9.44 0.06 20.99
C ASP A 437 8.13 -0.33 20.28
N THR A 438 7.68 -1.58 20.41
CA THR A 438 6.36 -2.02 19.94
C THR A 438 5.21 -1.22 20.56
N VAL A 439 5.36 -0.75 21.80
CA VAL A 439 4.40 0.10 22.53
C VAL A 439 4.86 1.54 22.61
N GLY A 440 6.07 1.81 22.15
CA GLY A 440 6.68 3.13 22.12
C GLY A 440 6.00 4.04 21.11
N GLY A 441 6.05 5.32 21.42
CA GLY A 441 5.66 6.41 20.56
C GLY A 441 6.60 7.58 20.80
N TYR A 442 6.39 8.68 20.08
CA TYR A 442 7.18 9.87 20.28
C TYR A 442 6.97 10.42 21.71
N THR A 443 8.06 10.67 22.41
CA THR A 443 8.04 11.31 23.73
C THR A 443 8.07 12.81 23.59
N CYS A 444 7.02 13.48 24.05
CA CYS A 444 6.97 14.95 24.05
C CYS A 444 8.02 15.53 25.00
N THR A 445 8.98 16.25 24.45
CA THR A 445 10.07 16.89 25.21
C THR A 445 9.77 18.34 25.57
N GLY A 446 8.81 18.96 24.85
CA GLY A 446 8.50 20.38 24.93
C GLY A 446 9.36 21.24 23.99
N ASN A 447 10.24 20.60 23.23
CA ASN A 447 11.12 21.26 22.26
C ASN A 447 10.89 20.71 20.84
N GLU A 448 9.70 20.20 20.56
CA GLU A 448 9.37 19.64 19.24
C GLU A 448 9.48 20.74 18.18
N PRO A 449 10.12 20.47 17.01
CA PRO A 449 10.24 21.45 15.96
C PRO A 449 8.87 21.95 15.48
N VAL A 450 8.70 23.25 15.38
CA VAL A 450 7.44 23.86 14.95
C VAL A 450 7.05 23.38 13.56
N GLY A 451 5.79 22.96 13.41
CA GLY A 451 5.26 22.46 12.14
C GLY A 451 5.42 20.95 11.93
N THR A 452 6.02 20.25 12.90
CA THR A 452 6.10 18.78 12.86
C THR A 452 4.81 18.12 13.39
N ARG A 453 4.61 16.85 13.05
CA ARG A 453 3.55 16.02 13.64
C ARG A 453 3.71 15.90 15.14
N GLU A 454 4.94 15.73 15.61
CA GLU A 454 5.31 15.66 17.01
C GLU A 454 4.85 16.90 17.77
N ALA A 455 5.13 18.08 17.22
CA ALA A 455 4.66 19.33 17.79
C ALA A 455 3.12 19.41 17.84
N ALA A 456 2.44 18.99 16.77
CA ALA A 456 0.97 18.95 16.73
C ALA A 456 0.38 17.95 17.72
N GLN A 457 0.96 16.77 17.85
CA GLN A 457 0.53 15.75 18.81
C GLN A 457 0.79 16.19 20.26
N CYS A 458 1.94 16.79 20.52
CA CYS A 458 2.33 17.26 21.84
C CYS A 458 1.58 18.52 22.28
N ALA A 459 1.05 19.29 21.35
CA ALA A 459 0.21 20.46 21.60
C ALA A 459 -1.24 20.08 21.95
N THR A 460 -1.68 18.85 21.65
CA THR A 460 -3.06 18.41 21.91
C THR A 460 -3.25 18.16 23.41
N PRO A 461 -4.23 18.81 24.07
CA PRO A 461 -4.51 18.57 25.49
C PRO A 461 -4.81 17.09 25.76
N GLY A 462 -4.10 16.48 26.71
CA GLY A 462 -4.25 15.07 27.09
C GLY A 462 -3.26 14.11 26.40
N THR A 463 -2.44 14.57 25.45
CA THR A 463 -1.28 13.79 24.98
C THR A 463 -0.16 13.95 26.00
N SER A 464 0.36 12.84 26.51
CA SER A 464 1.22 12.88 27.68
C SER A 464 2.69 12.71 27.33
N LYS A 465 3.51 13.34 28.17
CA LYS A 465 4.95 13.13 28.19
C LYS A 465 5.26 11.79 28.84
N ASN A 466 6.08 11.00 28.20
CA ASN A 466 6.40 9.62 28.62
C ASN A 466 7.35 9.54 29.83
N THR A 467 7.55 10.63 30.55
CA THR A 467 8.50 10.68 31.67
C THR A 467 7.85 10.68 33.06
N VAL A 468 6.51 10.60 33.12
CA VAL A 468 5.78 10.65 34.40
C VAL A 468 4.85 9.44 34.50
N ALA A 469 4.83 8.77 35.65
CA ALA A 469 3.88 7.69 35.92
C ALA A 469 2.44 8.14 35.62
N GLY A 470 1.76 7.46 34.68
CA GLY A 470 0.43 7.82 34.20
C GLY A 470 0.40 8.56 32.85
N ALA A 471 1.55 8.80 32.23
CA ALA A 471 1.64 9.40 30.91
C ALA A 471 1.08 8.45 29.82
N LYS A 472 0.18 8.97 28.97
CA LYS A 472 -0.31 8.22 27.82
C LYS A 472 0.77 8.21 26.73
N VAL A 473 1.21 7.03 26.34
CA VAL A 473 2.02 6.87 25.13
C VAL A 473 1.11 7.04 23.92
N VAL A 474 1.41 8.00 23.07
CA VAL A 474 0.75 8.12 21.76
C VAL A 474 1.54 7.26 20.79
N PRO A 475 0.97 6.18 20.26
CA PRO A 475 1.64 5.38 19.24
C PRO A 475 2.00 6.27 18.05
N GLY A 476 3.25 6.22 17.63
CA GLY A 476 3.74 7.08 16.54
C GLY A 476 4.86 6.41 15.76
N PRO A 477 5.29 7.00 14.66
CA PRO A 477 6.41 6.51 13.89
C PRO A 477 7.71 6.61 14.69
N MET A 478 8.58 5.64 14.51
CA MET A 478 9.96 5.73 14.96
C MET A 478 10.81 6.40 13.87
N GLN A 479 11.75 7.21 14.31
CA GLN A 479 12.73 7.82 13.44
C GLN A 479 14.11 7.24 13.71
N THR A 480 14.82 6.90 12.64
CA THR A 480 16.19 6.44 12.68
C THR A 480 17.10 7.54 12.16
N GLN A 481 18.12 7.90 12.90
CA GLN A 481 19.14 8.83 12.46
C GLN A 481 20.17 8.10 11.60
N ALA A 482 20.29 8.49 10.34
CA ALA A 482 21.32 7.96 9.46
C ALA A 482 22.73 8.48 9.85
N ALA A 483 23.77 7.84 9.32
CA ALA A 483 25.16 8.20 9.61
C ALA A 483 25.54 9.64 9.23
N ASP A 484 24.83 10.24 8.30
CA ASP A 484 24.97 11.65 7.89
C ASP A 484 24.24 12.64 8.81
N GLY A 485 23.55 12.13 9.83
CA GLY A 485 22.76 12.90 10.78
C GLY A 485 21.33 13.19 10.34
N THR A 486 20.91 12.73 9.17
CA THR A 486 19.51 12.89 8.72
C THR A 486 18.58 11.93 9.46
N MET A 487 17.33 12.36 9.69
CA MET A 487 16.31 11.54 10.34
C MET A 487 15.41 10.90 9.30
N HIS A 488 15.30 9.58 9.33
CA HIS A 488 14.44 8.81 8.45
C HIS A 488 13.31 8.15 9.24
N THR A 489 12.12 8.09 8.65
CA THR A 489 10.95 7.46 9.25
C THR A 489 10.76 6.07 8.65
N SER A 490 11.42 5.08 9.23
CA SER A 490 11.53 3.73 8.69
C SER A 490 10.64 2.69 9.39
N GLN A 491 10.07 3.01 10.55
CA GLN A 491 9.27 2.08 11.37
C GLN A 491 7.98 2.77 11.80
N VAL A 492 7.05 2.93 10.85
CA VAL A 492 5.86 3.79 11.02
C VAL A 492 4.74 3.14 11.84
N LEU A 493 4.63 1.81 11.84
CA LEU A 493 3.50 1.10 12.45
C LEU A 493 3.77 0.74 13.91
N PRO A 494 3.01 1.29 14.86
CA PRO A 494 3.02 0.79 16.24
C PRO A 494 2.32 -0.57 16.30
N SER A 495 2.59 -1.35 17.35
CA SER A 495 1.98 -2.65 17.55
C SER A 495 1.14 -2.75 18.82
N VAL A 496 1.00 -1.65 19.58
CA VAL A 496 0.12 -1.59 20.75
C VAL A 496 -1.33 -1.79 20.32
N ILE A 497 -2.05 -2.63 21.07
CA ILE A 497 -3.44 -2.98 20.79
C ILE A 497 -4.33 -2.39 21.86
N ASN A 498 -5.20 -1.47 21.48
CA ASN A 498 -6.17 -0.83 22.36
C ASN A 498 -7.57 -1.33 22.00
N ILE A 499 -8.29 -1.92 22.96
CA ILE A 499 -9.62 -2.49 22.75
C ILE A 499 -10.62 -1.71 23.59
N PRO A 500 -11.74 -1.23 23.02
CA PRO A 500 -12.76 -0.53 23.80
C PRO A 500 -13.45 -1.51 24.78
N LEU A 501 -14.03 -0.99 25.83
CA LEU A 501 -14.77 -1.78 26.84
C LEU A 501 -15.79 -2.71 26.17
N ASN A 502 -15.71 -4.00 26.50
CA ASN A 502 -16.52 -5.07 25.89
C ASN A 502 -16.43 -5.14 24.36
N GLY A 503 -15.42 -4.53 23.77
CA GLY A 503 -15.20 -4.48 22.33
C GLY A 503 -14.32 -5.62 21.85
N LYS A 504 -14.09 -5.60 20.52
CA LYS A 504 -13.32 -6.61 19.80
C LYS A 504 -12.27 -5.94 18.93
N ALA A 505 -11.06 -6.49 18.93
CA ALA A 505 -9.99 -6.07 18.04
C ALA A 505 -9.68 -7.17 17.02
N LEU A 506 -9.71 -6.83 15.74
CA LEU A 506 -9.21 -7.71 14.67
C LEU A 506 -7.70 -7.52 14.54
N LEU A 507 -6.95 -8.59 14.70
CA LEU A 507 -5.54 -8.68 14.35
C LEU A 507 -5.42 -9.29 12.95
N ARG A 508 -4.80 -8.54 12.06
CA ARG A 508 -4.41 -9.03 10.73
C ARG A 508 -2.96 -9.48 10.81
N LEU A 509 -2.78 -10.77 11.09
CA LEU A 509 -1.48 -11.35 11.32
C LEU A 509 -0.84 -11.79 10.01
N SER A 510 0.45 -11.51 9.84
CA SER A 510 1.28 -12.10 8.80
C SER A 510 2.68 -12.36 9.34
N ASN A 511 3.26 -13.50 8.94
CA ASN A 511 4.66 -13.78 9.19
C ASN A 511 5.46 -13.47 7.93
N LEU A 512 6.36 -12.51 8.05
CA LEU A 512 7.21 -12.01 6.97
C LEU A 512 8.65 -12.54 7.06
N SER A 513 8.96 -13.38 8.07
CA SER A 513 10.28 -13.97 8.23
C SER A 513 10.56 -15.02 7.16
N THR A 514 11.81 -15.12 6.76
CA THR A 514 12.30 -16.14 5.81
C THR A 514 12.87 -17.36 6.49
N THR A 515 13.23 -17.25 7.76
CA THR A 515 14.01 -18.24 8.49
C THR A 515 13.18 -19.12 9.40
N GLU A 516 12.14 -18.58 10.05
CA GLU A 516 11.47 -19.26 11.15
C GLU A 516 9.94 -19.15 11.11
N MET A 517 9.31 -20.15 11.74
CA MET A 517 7.89 -20.10 12.11
C MET A 517 7.77 -19.38 13.45
N HIS A 518 6.89 -18.39 13.53
CA HIS A 518 6.68 -17.65 14.79
C HIS A 518 5.37 -18.04 15.44
N THR A 519 5.39 -18.15 16.75
CA THR A 519 4.19 -18.34 17.57
C THR A 519 3.85 -17.06 18.30
N LEU A 520 2.62 -16.60 18.18
CA LEU A 520 2.12 -15.47 18.92
C LEU A 520 1.07 -15.95 19.94
N ALA A 521 1.28 -15.66 21.20
CA ALA A 521 0.40 -16.04 22.30
C ALA A 521 -0.21 -14.82 22.96
N SER A 522 -1.45 -14.96 23.41
CA SER A 522 -2.17 -13.94 24.18
C SER A 522 -2.40 -14.41 25.62
N LEU A 523 -1.83 -13.69 26.56
CA LEU A 523 -2.05 -13.93 27.97
C LEU A 523 -3.25 -13.11 28.47
N GLY A 524 -4.33 -13.79 28.81
CA GLY A 524 -5.52 -13.20 29.42
C GLY A 524 -6.61 -12.74 28.47
N VAL A 525 -6.34 -12.54 27.19
CA VAL A 525 -7.34 -12.20 26.18
C VAL A 525 -7.36 -13.32 25.11
N PRO A 526 -8.42 -14.11 25.03
CA PRO A 526 -8.44 -15.23 24.08
C PRO A 526 -8.47 -14.76 22.63
N MET A 527 -7.84 -15.54 21.77
CA MET A 527 -7.82 -15.40 20.33
C MET A 527 -8.94 -16.22 19.70
N ASN A 528 -9.81 -15.58 18.94
CA ASN A 528 -10.76 -16.27 18.06
C ASN A 528 -10.21 -16.23 16.64
N VAL A 529 -9.73 -17.35 16.12
CA VAL A 529 -9.22 -17.47 14.76
C VAL A 529 -10.41 -17.57 13.82
N VAL A 530 -10.55 -16.58 12.95
CA VAL A 530 -11.70 -16.45 12.03
C VAL A 530 -11.32 -16.73 10.57
N GLY A 531 -10.03 -16.58 10.23
CA GLY A 531 -9.54 -16.82 8.88
C GLY A 531 -8.09 -17.27 8.85
N TRP A 532 -7.74 -18.02 7.81
CA TRP A 532 -6.39 -18.43 7.45
C TRP A 532 -6.15 -18.17 5.97
N HIS A 533 -4.98 -17.66 5.63
CA HIS A 533 -4.55 -17.40 4.25
C HIS A 533 -5.64 -16.67 3.43
N ALA A 534 -6.18 -15.59 4.02
CA ALA A 534 -7.26 -14.81 3.45
C ALA A 534 -8.56 -15.60 3.17
N ARG A 535 -8.82 -16.67 3.94
CA ARG A 535 -10.04 -17.48 3.83
C ARG A 535 -10.77 -17.55 5.15
N LEU A 536 -12.06 -17.28 5.09
CA LEU A 536 -12.98 -17.45 6.19
C LEU A 536 -13.06 -18.92 6.61
N LEU A 537 -12.97 -19.20 7.90
CA LEU A 537 -13.08 -20.55 8.45
C LEU A 537 -14.54 -21.02 8.47
N ARG A 538 -14.98 -21.53 7.32
CA ARG A 538 -16.26 -22.22 7.13
C ARG A 538 -16.06 -23.46 6.28
N ASP A 539 -16.89 -24.46 6.51
CA ASP A 539 -16.98 -25.60 5.61
C ASP A 539 -17.81 -25.25 4.35
N LEU A 540 -17.85 -26.15 3.39
CA LEU A 540 -18.61 -25.95 2.14
C LEU A 540 -20.13 -25.83 2.35
N ALA A 541 -20.67 -26.28 3.50
CA ALA A 541 -22.07 -26.11 3.88
C ALA A 541 -22.34 -24.78 4.61
N GLY A 542 -21.32 -23.94 4.78
CA GLY A 542 -21.40 -22.66 5.45
C GLY A 542 -21.35 -22.76 6.98
N ASN A 543 -21.07 -23.93 7.56
CA ASN A 543 -20.96 -24.07 9.01
C ASN A 543 -19.71 -23.39 9.54
N ASN A 544 -19.83 -22.79 10.71
CA ASN A 544 -18.73 -22.09 11.37
C ASN A 544 -17.66 -23.08 11.86
N MET A 545 -16.43 -22.92 11.37
CA MET A 545 -15.24 -23.71 11.74
C MET A 545 -14.22 -22.88 12.53
N MET A 546 -14.58 -21.66 12.93
CA MET A 546 -13.74 -20.79 13.75
C MET A 546 -13.47 -21.45 15.10
N TYR A 547 -12.30 -21.18 15.65
CA TYR A 547 -11.92 -21.78 16.92
C TYR A 547 -11.24 -20.77 17.84
N ARG A 548 -11.32 -21.06 19.15
CA ARG A 548 -10.71 -20.24 20.20
C ARG A 548 -9.41 -20.88 20.67
N THR A 549 -8.38 -20.08 20.78
CA THR A 549 -7.06 -20.50 21.26
C THR A 549 -6.41 -19.36 22.06
N ASN A 550 -5.29 -19.67 22.73
CA ASN A 550 -4.42 -18.68 23.36
C ASN A 550 -3.08 -18.52 22.63
N SER A 551 -2.84 -19.29 21.58
CA SER A 551 -1.64 -19.14 20.76
C SER A 551 -1.90 -19.57 19.33
N ILE A 552 -1.15 -18.99 18.39
CA ILE A 552 -1.19 -19.29 16.97
C ILE A 552 0.23 -19.31 16.43
N THR A 553 0.56 -20.35 15.66
CA THR A 553 1.86 -20.49 14.99
C THR A 553 1.68 -20.28 13.51
N ILE A 554 2.48 -19.41 12.91
CA ILE A 554 2.41 -19.00 11.51
C ILE A 554 3.78 -19.14 10.88
N GLY A 555 3.85 -19.84 9.75
CA GLY A 555 5.06 -19.96 8.92
C GLY A 555 5.32 -18.71 8.10
N GLY A 556 6.54 -18.60 7.59
CA GLY A 556 6.90 -17.51 6.67
C GLY A 556 6.00 -17.51 5.43
N GLY A 557 5.44 -16.37 5.09
CA GLY A 557 4.48 -16.23 3.98
C GLY A 557 3.04 -16.59 4.30
N GLU A 558 2.74 -16.94 5.53
CA GLU A 558 1.37 -17.24 5.96
C GLU A 558 0.70 -16.05 6.64
N SER A 559 -0.63 -16.04 6.62
CA SER A 559 -1.44 -15.01 7.28
C SER A 559 -2.64 -15.61 8.01
N ALA A 560 -3.09 -14.91 9.06
CA ALA A 560 -4.28 -15.27 9.81
C ALA A 560 -5.05 -14.03 10.24
N ASP A 561 -6.37 -14.13 10.31
CA ASP A 561 -7.24 -13.11 10.88
C ASP A 561 -7.77 -13.60 12.23
N VAL A 562 -7.50 -12.84 13.28
CA VAL A 562 -7.75 -13.23 14.67
C VAL A 562 -8.48 -12.12 15.39
N ILE A 563 -9.55 -12.44 16.09
CA ILE A 563 -10.30 -11.47 16.90
C ILE A 563 -9.98 -11.69 18.39
N LEU A 564 -9.46 -10.63 19.02
CA LEU A 564 -9.37 -10.52 20.47
C LEU A 564 -10.70 -9.99 21.00
N ASP A 565 -11.28 -10.70 21.95
CA ASP A 565 -12.57 -10.35 22.55
C ASP A 565 -12.39 -9.90 24.00
N ALA A 566 -12.60 -8.61 24.25
CA ALA A 566 -12.47 -7.99 25.58
C ALA A 566 -13.74 -8.01 26.41
N THR A 567 -14.77 -8.77 26.01
CA THR A 567 -16.03 -8.87 26.76
C THR A 567 -15.79 -9.32 28.21
N GLY A 568 -16.24 -8.52 29.15
CA GLY A 568 -16.12 -8.77 30.59
C GLY A 568 -14.74 -8.43 31.20
N LEU A 569 -13.80 -7.91 30.40
CA LEU A 569 -12.51 -7.46 30.94
C LEU A 569 -12.61 -6.03 31.48
N PRO A 570 -11.99 -5.74 32.65
CA PRO A 570 -12.08 -4.41 33.27
C PRO A 570 -11.32 -3.34 32.47
N VAL A 571 -11.86 -2.14 32.41
CA VAL A 571 -11.15 -0.95 31.89
C VAL A 571 -9.87 -0.71 32.70
N GLY A 572 -8.79 -0.34 32.00
CA GLY A 572 -7.47 -0.12 32.60
C GLY A 572 -6.65 -1.40 32.76
N SER A 573 -7.21 -2.57 32.43
CA SER A 573 -6.43 -3.81 32.39
C SER A 573 -5.45 -3.79 31.24
N LYS A 574 -4.26 -4.34 31.50
CA LYS A 574 -3.18 -4.53 30.55
C LYS A 574 -2.85 -6.01 30.46
N PHE A 575 -2.79 -6.51 29.24
CA PHE A 575 -2.40 -7.86 28.89
C PHE A 575 -1.26 -7.82 27.87
N TYR A 576 -0.69 -8.98 27.57
CA TYR A 576 0.42 -9.08 26.63
C TYR A 576 0.09 -10.03 25.49
N LEU A 577 0.53 -9.62 24.31
CA LEU A 577 0.63 -10.45 23.12
C LEU A 577 2.13 -10.66 22.88
N TYR A 578 2.59 -11.90 22.88
CA TYR A 578 4.03 -12.21 22.91
C TYR A 578 4.32 -13.58 22.31
N THR A 579 5.58 -13.81 21.96
CA THR A 579 6.05 -15.15 21.60
C THR A 579 6.32 -15.99 22.84
N PRO A 580 5.84 -17.24 22.93
CA PRO A 580 6.21 -18.15 24.02
C PRO A 580 7.61 -18.75 23.87
N ASN A 581 8.27 -18.55 22.72
CA ASN A 581 9.66 -18.92 22.53
C ASN A 581 10.56 -17.88 23.24
N LEU A 582 11.28 -18.32 24.26
CA LEU A 582 12.08 -17.41 25.11
C LEU A 582 13.24 -16.77 24.35
N ASP A 583 13.78 -17.44 23.34
CA ASP A 583 14.85 -16.89 22.50
C ASP A 583 14.38 -15.67 21.69
N GLU A 584 13.10 -15.62 21.37
CA GLU A 584 12.49 -14.52 20.62
C GLU A 584 12.07 -13.33 21.52
N LEU A 585 12.21 -13.45 22.85
CA LEU A 585 11.97 -12.37 23.83
C LEU A 585 13.28 -11.66 24.23
N SER A 586 14.17 -11.49 23.28
CA SER A 586 15.45 -10.82 23.45
C SER A 586 15.70 -9.83 22.29
N ASN A 587 16.66 -8.93 22.50
CA ASN A 587 17.17 -8.03 21.45
C ASN A 587 18.67 -8.31 21.34
N ASP A 588 19.06 -9.28 20.53
CA ASP A 588 20.42 -9.79 20.40
C ASP A 588 21.09 -10.07 21.78
N ALA A 589 21.95 -9.19 22.27
CA ALA A 589 22.64 -9.34 23.55
C ALA A 589 21.77 -9.00 24.77
N GLU A 590 20.67 -8.32 24.63
CA GLU A 590 19.74 -7.99 25.70
C GLU A 590 18.80 -9.16 25.98
N ASN A 591 18.69 -9.56 27.22
CA ASN A 591 17.90 -10.72 27.65
C ASN A 591 16.41 -10.42 27.89
N PHE A 592 15.89 -9.26 27.42
CA PHE A 592 14.49 -8.90 27.51
C PHE A 592 14.10 -7.94 26.37
N GLY A 593 13.04 -8.28 25.63
CA GLY A 593 12.60 -7.49 24.49
C GLY A 593 11.88 -8.34 23.45
N GLY A 594 12.28 -8.18 22.19
CA GLY A 594 11.85 -9.02 21.07
C GLY A 594 10.37 -8.92 20.74
N MET A 595 9.79 -10.06 20.35
CA MET A 595 8.43 -10.16 19.80
C MET A 595 7.38 -10.13 20.92
N MET A 596 7.10 -8.94 21.44
CA MET A 596 6.10 -8.71 22.47
C MET A 596 5.43 -7.34 22.28
N THR A 597 4.15 -7.24 22.63
CA THR A 597 3.41 -5.97 22.71
C THR A 597 2.33 -6.01 23.79
N GLU A 598 1.69 -4.86 24.01
CA GLU A 598 0.65 -4.68 25.04
C GLU A 598 -0.75 -4.64 24.43
N VAL A 599 -1.71 -5.22 25.16
CA VAL A 599 -3.14 -5.16 24.89
C VAL A 599 -3.80 -4.41 26.05
N ASN A 600 -4.34 -3.24 25.77
CA ASN A 600 -4.95 -2.36 26.76
C ASN A 600 -6.47 -2.33 26.61
N ILE A 601 -7.21 -2.45 27.72
CA ILE A 601 -8.67 -2.30 27.74
C ILE A 601 -9.01 -0.87 28.11
N CYS A 602 -9.62 -0.14 27.19
CA CYS A 602 -9.90 1.28 27.27
C CYS A 602 -11.39 1.56 27.47
N THR A 603 -11.77 2.72 28.00
CA THR A 603 -13.17 3.13 28.04
C THR A 603 -13.74 3.22 26.62
N SER A 604 -13.00 3.87 25.75
CA SER A 604 -13.26 3.90 24.31
C SER A 604 -11.93 3.97 23.55
N VAL A 605 -11.97 3.68 22.27
CA VAL A 605 -10.82 3.78 21.36
C VAL A 605 -11.26 4.59 20.15
N ASP A 606 -10.50 5.61 19.80
CA ASP A 606 -10.71 6.31 18.54
C ASP A 606 -10.40 5.36 17.38
N PRO A 607 -11.34 5.09 16.47
CA PRO A 607 -11.14 4.08 15.42
C PRO A 607 -10.08 4.48 14.38
N THR A 608 -9.76 5.78 14.28
CA THR A 608 -8.78 6.31 13.31
C THR A 608 -7.38 6.37 13.91
N THR A 609 -7.25 6.99 15.07
CA THR A 609 -5.94 7.20 15.72
C THR A 609 -5.52 6.03 16.61
N LYS A 610 -6.44 5.12 16.91
CA LYS A 610 -6.25 3.97 17.81
C LYS A 610 -5.87 4.36 19.26
N VAL A 611 -6.10 5.60 19.65
CA VAL A 611 -5.79 6.12 20.98
C VAL A 611 -6.91 5.79 21.96
N CYS A 612 -6.54 5.35 23.16
CA CYS A 612 -7.44 5.17 24.31
C CYS A 612 -7.94 6.49 24.86
N SER A 613 -9.19 6.51 25.28
CA SER A 613 -9.77 7.55 26.12
C SER A 613 -10.32 6.95 27.41
#